data_8d698576cf4b180db5c0ac7c99a8c4c4
#
_entry.id   8d698576cf4b180db5c0ac7c99a8c4c4
#
_cell.length_a   1.000
_cell.length_b   1.000
_cell.length_c   1.000
_cell.angle_alpha   90.00
_cell.angle_beta   90.00
_cell.angle_gamma   90.00
#
_symmetry.space_group_name_H-M   'P 1'
#
loop_
_entity.id
_entity.type
_entity.pdbx_description
1 polymer ?
#
loop_
_entity_poly.entity_id
_entity_poly.type
_entity_poly.pdbx_seq_one_letter_code
_entity_poly.pdbx_strand_id
1 'polypeptide(L)'
;MLFAGHQENNNFCSVNINIGPGDCEWFAVPEAYWGVINDYCERNNINFLMGSWWPNLEDLYETNVPVYRFIQRPGDLVWLNTGTVHWVQAIGWCNNIAWNVGPLTAHQYKLAVERYEWNKLQSVKSIVPMIHLSWNMARNIKVSDHRLFEMIK
;
A
#
# COMPACT_ATOMS: atom_id res chain seq x y z
N MET A 1 -6.99 -13.33 -13.40
CA MET A 1 -6.17 -12.10 -13.36
C MET A 1 -5.53 -12.01 -12.00
N LEU A 2 -4.23 -11.76 -11.93
CA LEU A 2 -3.47 -11.65 -10.68
C LEU A 2 -2.95 -10.21 -10.57
N PHE A 3 -3.14 -9.60 -9.42
CA PHE A 3 -2.47 -8.34 -9.07
C PHE A 3 -1.32 -8.68 -8.13
N ALA A 4 -0.10 -8.51 -8.63
CA ALA A 4 1.13 -8.83 -7.90
C ALA A 4 1.24 -8.05 -6.59
N GLY A 5 2.03 -8.58 -5.68
CA GLY A 5 2.25 -7.97 -4.37
C GLY A 5 2.87 -6.59 -4.47
N HIS A 6 2.34 -5.65 -3.69
CA HIS A 6 2.83 -4.27 -3.63
C HIS A 6 2.30 -3.54 -2.38
N GLN A 7 2.87 -2.40 -2.12
CA GLN A 7 2.29 -1.31 -1.32
C GLN A 7 1.86 -0.20 -2.27
N GLU A 8 0.87 0.58 -1.88
CA GLU A 8 0.42 1.72 -2.68
C GLU A 8 1.51 2.80 -2.84
N ASN A 9 1.37 3.63 -3.86
CA ASN A 9 2.28 4.72 -4.11
C ASN A 9 2.46 5.58 -2.85
N ASN A 10 3.71 5.75 -2.43
CA ASN A 10 4.09 6.48 -1.23
C ASN A 10 3.33 6.05 0.04
N ASN A 11 3.01 4.76 0.15
CA ASN A 11 2.26 4.22 1.29
C ASN A 11 0.90 4.89 1.54
N PHE A 12 0.27 5.46 0.52
CA PHE A 12 -1.08 6.00 0.67
C PHE A 12 -2.08 4.89 0.99
N CYS A 13 -3.21 5.27 1.56
CA CYS A 13 -4.37 4.39 1.65
C CYS A 13 -4.94 4.15 0.26
N SER A 14 -5.74 3.10 0.10
CA SER A 14 -6.50 2.89 -1.11
C SER A 14 -7.91 2.39 -0.84
N VAL A 15 -8.76 2.65 -1.80
CA VAL A 15 -10.13 2.14 -1.86
C VAL A 15 -10.25 1.30 -3.12
N ASN A 16 -10.90 0.14 -3.01
CA ASN A 16 -11.17 -0.73 -4.15
C ASN A 16 -12.62 -1.20 -4.07
N ILE A 17 -13.37 -1.02 -5.14
CA ILE A 17 -14.77 -1.48 -5.27
C ILE A 17 -14.81 -2.54 -6.36
N ASN A 18 -15.30 -3.74 -6.03
CA ASN A 18 -15.58 -4.77 -7.01
C ASN A 18 -16.95 -4.52 -7.66
N ILE A 19 -16.95 -4.33 -8.98
CA ILE A 19 -18.19 -4.13 -9.77
C ILE A 19 -18.73 -5.49 -10.27
N GLY A 20 -17.92 -6.53 -10.20
CA GLY A 20 -18.32 -7.89 -10.58
C GLY A 20 -18.00 -8.23 -12.05
N PRO A 21 -18.57 -9.30 -12.58
CA PRO A 21 -19.54 -10.19 -11.91
C PRO A 21 -18.93 -11.17 -10.91
N GLY A 22 -17.63 -11.48 -10.96
CA GLY A 22 -16.98 -12.45 -10.09
C GLY A 22 -16.36 -11.85 -8.84
N ASP A 23 -15.90 -12.71 -7.95
CA ASP A 23 -15.26 -12.38 -6.69
C ASP A 23 -13.76 -12.16 -6.86
N CYS A 24 -13.16 -11.44 -5.92
CA CYS A 24 -11.71 -11.31 -5.76
C CYS A 24 -11.28 -11.87 -4.41
N GLU A 25 -10.20 -12.62 -4.38
CA GLU A 25 -9.56 -13.05 -3.14
C GLU A 25 -8.39 -12.12 -2.82
N TRP A 26 -8.41 -11.58 -1.64
CA TRP A 26 -7.43 -10.64 -1.14
C TRP A 26 -6.51 -11.25 -0.11
N PHE A 27 -5.27 -10.84 -0.16
CA PHE A 27 -4.25 -11.13 0.83
C PHE A 27 -3.62 -9.81 1.26
N ALA A 28 -3.51 -9.60 2.57
CA ALA A 28 -2.97 -8.37 3.11
C ALA A 28 -2.07 -8.62 4.31
N VAL A 29 -1.00 -7.85 4.40
CA VAL A 29 -0.04 -7.87 5.51
C VAL A 29 0.09 -6.45 6.05
N PRO A 30 0.04 -6.26 7.39
CA PRO A 30 0.21 -4.95 8.00
C PRO A 30 1.54 -4.29 7.62
N GLU A 31 1.53 -2.98 7.51
CA GLU A 31 2.70 -2.17 7.12
C GLU A 31 3.95 -2.50 7.94
N ALA A 32 3.83 -2.72 9.24
CA ALA A 32 4.96 -3.02 10.12
C ALA A 32 5.81 -4.23 9.69
N TYR A 33 5.27 -5.10 8.85
CA TYR A 33 5.96 -6.31 8.35
C TYR A 33 6.50 -6.17 6.92
N TRP A 34 6.41 -4.99 6.30
CA TRP A 34 6.86 -4.81 4.92
C TRP A 34 8.34 -5.15 4.74
N GLY A 35 9.18 -4.85 5.75
CA GLY A 35 10.61 -5.15 5.72
C GLY A 35 10.89 -6.66 5.63
N VAL A 36 10.12 -7.49 6.33
CA VAL A 36 10.26 -8.96 6.26
C VAL A 36 9.95 -9.46 4.85
N ILE A 37 8.94 -8.88 4.21
CA ILE A 37 8.59 -9.23 2.82
C ILE A 37 9.64 -8.71 1.84
N ASN A 38 10.19 -7.52 2.07
CA ASN A 38 11.30 -7.00 1.28
C ASN A 38 12.52 -7.92 1.36
N ASP A 39 12.91 -8.34 2.56
CA ASP A 39 14.02 -9.29 2.76
C ASP A 39 13.75 -10.62 2.06
N TYR A 40 12.51 -11.11 2.10
CA TYR A 40 12.12 -12.31 1.35
C TYR A 40 12.28 -12.10 -0.16
N CYS A 41 11.86 -10.97 -0.69
CA CYS A 41 12.03 -10.62 -2.10
C CYS A 41 13.54 -10.57 -2.46
N GLU A 42 14.35 -9.88 -1.66
CA GLU A 42 15.79 -9.76 -1.90
C GLU A 42 16.51 -11.11 -1.94
N ARG A 43 16.20 -12.01 -0.99
CA ARG A 43 16.76 -13.39 -0.96
C ARG A 43 16.41 -14.20 -2.22
N ASN A 44 15.29 -13.89 -2.85
CA ASN A 44 14.84 -14.53 -4.08
C ASN A 44 15.20 -13.75 -5.35
N ASN A 45 16.06 -12.73 -5.25
CA ASN A 45 16.42 -11.82 -6.35
C ASN A 45 15.21 -11.12 -7.01
N ILE A 46 14.21 -10.79 -6.22
CA ILE A 46 13.00 -10.09 -6.63
C ILE A 46 13.05 -8.65 -6.11
N ASN A 47 12.74 -7.68 -6.96
CA ASN A 47 12.64 -6.30 -6.52
C ASN A 47 11.25 -6.02 -5.93
N PHE A 48 11.19 -5.73 -4.63
CA PHE A 48 9.95 -5.46 -3.91
C PHE A 48 9.17 -4.27 -4.52
N LEU A 49 9.85 -3.19 -4.91
CA LEU A 49 9.22 -1.98 -5.43
C LEU A 49 8.64 -2.11 -6.84
N MET A 50 9.09 -3.11 -7.60
CA MET A 50 8.59 -3.32 -8.97
C MET A 50 7.27 -4.10 -9.03
N GLY A 51 6.77 -4.60 -7.90
CA GLY A 51 5.44 -5.19 -7.78
C GLY A 51 5.18 -6.43 -8.65
N SER A 52 6.21 -7.21 -8.97
CA SER A 52 6.08 -8.39 -9.84
C SER A 52 6.26 -9.71 -9.09
N TRP A 53 5.82 -9.76 -7.84
CA TRP A 53 5.99 -10.91 -6.96
C TRP A 53 4.66 -11.39 -6.37
N TRP A 54 4.63 -12.67 -6.02
CA TRP A 54 3.53 -13.34 -5.35
C TRP A 54 4.10 -14.17 -4.21
N PRO A 55 3.91 -13.78 -2.95
CA PRO A 55 4.51 -14.48 -1.83
C PRO A 55 3.95 -15.90 -1.69
N ASN A 56 4.81 -16.84 -1.31
CA ASN A 56 4.35 -18.13 -0.82
C ASN A 56 3.81 -17.96 0.61
N LEU A 57 2.57 -18.37 0.86
CA LEU A 57 1.94 -18.24 2.17
C LEU A 57 2.64 -19.09 3.23
N GLU A 58 3.15 -20.25 2.87
CA GLU A 58 3.87 -21.14 3.80
C GLU A 58 5.12 -20.45 4.34
N ASP A 59 5.91 -19.83 3.46
CA ASP A 59 7.11 -19.08 3.85
C ASP A 59 6.77 -17.89 4.78
N LEU A 60 5.65 -17.23 4.54
CA LEU A 60 5.19 -16.13 5.39
C LEU A 60 4.72 -16.64 6.77
N TYR A 61 4.06 -17.78 6.83
CA TYR A 61 3.65 -18.40 8.10
C TYR A 61 4.86 -18.84 8.92
N GLU A 62 5.90 -19.38 8.30
CA GLU A 62 7.14 -19.76 8.97
C GLU A 62 7.87 -18.56 9.59
N THR A 63 7.73 -17.37 8.99
CA THR A 63 8.30 -16.12 9.51
C THR A 63 7.41 -15.41 10.52
N ASN A 64 6.27 -16.00 10.92
CA ASN A 64 5.28 -15.40 11.81
C ASN A 64 4.71 -14.06 11.30
N VAL A 65 4.67 -13.85 9.99
CA VAL A 65 4.03 -12.68 9.39
C VAL A 65 2.52 -12.90 9.38
N PRO A 66 1.71 -12.02 9.99
CA PRO A 66 0.25 -12.15 9.94
C PRO A 66 -0.24 -11.83 8.53
N VAL A 67 -1.01 -12.76 7.97
CA VAL A 67 -1.63 -12.59 6.65
C VAL A 67 -3.15 -12.61 6.81
N TYR A 68 -3.78 -11.51 6.43
CA TYR A 68 -5.24 -11.43 6.32
C TYR A 68 -5.66 -11.95 4.95
N ARG A 69 -6.64 -12.84 4.92
CA ARG A 69 -7.18 -13.43 3.70
C ARG A 69 -8.70 -13.31 3.71
N PHE A 70 -9.29 -12.75 2.66
CA PHE A 70 -10.73 -12.54 2.58
C PHE A 70 -11.22 -12.47 1.13
N ILE A 71 -12.53 -12.65 0.95
CA ILE A 71 -13.22 -12.55 -0.33
C ILE A 71 -13.92 -11.19 -0.43
N GLN A 72 -13.66 -10.47 -1.52
CA GLN A 72 -14.41 -9.28 -1.93
C GLN A 72 -15.42 -9.69 -3.00
N ARG A 73 -16.69 -9.56 -2.71
CA ARG A 73 -17.81 -9.85 -3.62
C ARG A 73 -18.17 -8.63 -4.46
N PRO A 74 -18.94 -8.79 -5.55
CA PRO A 74 -19.52 -7.65 -6.26
C PRO A 74 -20.31 -6.72 -5.32
N GLY A 75 -19.99 -5.42 -5.37
CA GLY A 75 -20.55 -4.41 -4.49
C GLY A 75 -19.76 -4.15 -3.20
N ASP A 76 -18.84 -5.02 -2.83
CA ASP A 76 -18.01 -4.80 -1.65
C ASP A 76 -16.93 -3.73 -1.89
N LEU A 77 -16.76 -2.88 -0.89
CA LEU A 77 -15.67 -1.92 -0.81
C LEU A 77 -14.60 -2.44 0.13
N VAL A 78 -13.37 -2.47 -0.34
CA VAL A 78 -12.16 -2.75 0.46
C VAL A 78 -11.44 -1.44 0.72
N TRP A 79 -11.16 -1.17 1.99
CA TRP A 79 -10.27 -0.08 2.43
C TRP A 79 -8.94 -0.67 2.86
N LEU A 80 -7.85 -0.18 2.27
CA LEU A 80 -6.48 -0.50 2.69
C LEU A 80 -5.87 0.68 3.42
N ASN A 81 -5.45 0.44 4.63
CA ASN A 81 -4.73 1.44 5.42
C ASN A 81 -3.34 1.71 4.85
N THR A 82 -2.77 2.84 5.27
CA THR A 82 -1.44 3.29 4.84
C THR A 82 -0.40 2.19 4.93
N GLY A 83 0.35 1.99 3.85
CA GLY A 83 1.46 1.04 3.79
C GLY A 83 1.11 -0.44 3.84
N THR A 84 -0.18 -0.81 3.75
CA THR A 84 -0.58 -2.22 3.70
C THR A 84 0.02 -2.92 2.49
N VAL A 85 0.78 -3.99 2.74
CA VAL A 85 1.28 -4.86 1.68
C VAL A 85 0.15 -5.79 1.25
N HIS A 86 -0.16 -5.87 -0.04
CA HIS A 86 -1.30 -6.68 -0.48
C HIS A 86 -1.11 -7.25 -1.88
N TRP A 87 -1.84 -8.31 -2.17
CA TRP A 87 -1.97 -8.93 -3.49
C TRP A 87 -3.38 -9.50 -3.65
N VAL A 88 -3.84 -9.59 -4.89
CA VAL A 88 -5.24 -9.92 -5.19
C VAL A 88 -5.33 -10.92 -6.32
N GLN A 89 -6.16 -11.93 -6.14
CA GLN A 89 -6.49 -12.93 -7.14
C GLN A 89 -7.96 -12.81 -7.55
N ALA A 90 -8.23 -12.64 -8.83
CA ALA A 90 -9.58 -12.73 -9.35
C ALA A 90 -10.07 -14.17 -9.38
N ILE A 91 -11.26 -14.42 -8.86
CA ILE A 91 -11.97 -15.68 -8.93
C ILE A 91 -13.01 -15.55 -10.06
N GLY A 92 -12.60 -15.90 -11.29
CA GLY A 92 -13.40 -15.66 -12.49
C GLY A 92 -13.21 -14.25 -13.07
N TRP A 93 -14.21 -13.78 -13.83
CA TRP A 93 -14.21 -12.45 -14.40
C TRP A 93 -14.66 -11.42 -13.37
N CYS A 94 -13.81 -10.44 -13.07
CA CYS A 94 -14.18 -9.32 -12.22
C CYS A 94 -13.68 -8.00 -12.80
N ASN A 95 -14.36 -6.92 -12.43
CA ASN A 95 -13.98 -5.56 -12.77
C ASN A 95 -13.98 -4.74 -11.47
N ASN A 96 -12.87 -4.05 -11.21
CA ASN A 96 -12.67 -3.28 -10.01
C ASN A 96 -12.31 -1.84 -10.35
N ILE A 97 -12.81 -0.90 -9.55
CA ILE A 97 -12.38 0.50 -9.56
C ILE A 97 -11.59 0.74 -8.29
N ALA A 98 -10.38 1.28 -8.43
CA ALA A 98 -9.51 1.59 -7.30
C ALA A 98 -8.88 2.97 -7.44
N TRP A 99 -8.67 3.62 -6.29
CA TRP A 99 -7.93 4.89 -6.22
C TRP A 99 -7.23 5.03 -4.88
N ASN A 100 -6.24 5.91 -4.82
CA ASN A 100 -5.54 6.23 -3.58
C ASN A 100 -6.23 7.34 -2.80
N VAL A 101 -6.06 7.28 -1.48
CA VAL A 101 -6.52 8.30 -0.53
C VAL A 101 -5.35 8.67 0.37
N GLY A 102 -5.12 9.97 0.51
CA GLY A 102 -4.13 10.50 1.45
C GLY A 102 -4.80 11.15 2.66
N PRO A 103 -5.18 10.38 3.71
CA PRO A 103 -5.74 10.97 4.91
C PRO A 103 -4.75 11.94 5.56
N LEU A 104 -5.25 13.11 6.01
CA LEU A 104 -4.43 14.11 6.67
C LEU A 104 -4.16 13.73 8.14
N THR A 105 -3.40 12.66 8.32
CA THR A 105 -2.94 12.17 9.62
C THR A 105 -1.41 12.13 9.69
N ALA A 106 -0.85 12.33 10.86
CA ALA A 106 0.59 12.27 11.08
C ALA A 106 1.18 10.92 10.67
N HIS A 107 0.50 9.82 10.96
CA HIS A 107 0.96 8.48 10.62
C HIS A 107 1.07 8.27 9.10
N GLN A 108 0.04 8.64 8.35
CA GLN A 108 0.07 8.51 6.87
C GLN A 108 1.13 9.41 6.25
N TYR A 109 1.26 10.66 6.72
CA TYR A 109 2.26 11.59 6.21
C TYR A 109 3.69 11.09 6.49
N LYS A 110 3.96 10.61 7.71
CA LYS A 110 5.25 10.02 8.07
C LYS A 110 5.63 8.89 7.11
N LEU A 111 4.78 7.90 6.96
CA LEU A 111 5.05 6.75 6.08
C LEU A 111 5.19 7.15 4.61
N ALA A 112 4.46 8.17 4.16
CA ALA A 112 4.58 8.68 2.80
C ALA A 112 5.94 9.36 2.54
N VAL A 113 6.45 10.13 3.52
CA VAL A 113 7.78 10.76 3.45
C VAL A 113 8.89 9.71 3.52
N GLU A 114 8.79 8.75 4.44
CA GLU A 114 9.76 7.66 4.57
C GLU A 114 9.84 6.83 3.28
N ARG A 115 8.71 6.55 2.65
CA ARG A 115 8.68 5.85 1.35
C ARG A 115 9.27 6.71 0.23
N TYR A 116 9.04 8.00 0.23
CA TYR A 116 9.65 8.92 -0.73
C TYR A 116 11.18 8.87 -0.64
N GLU A 117 11.75 8.92 0.57
CA GLU A 117 13.19 8.83 0.77
C GLU A 117 13.74 7.44 0.41
N TRP A 118 13.04 6.37 0.79
CA TRP A 118 13.40 5.01 0.41
C TRP A 118 13.44 4.84 -1.12
N ASN A 119 12.43 5.33 -1.83
CA ASN A 119 12.39 5.29 -3.29
C ASN A 119 13.60 5.99 -3.91
N LYS A 120 14.01 7.14 -3.37
CA LYS A 120 15.22 7.86 -3.82
C LYS A 120 16.47 7.00 -3.64
N LEU A 121 16.64 6.36 -2.48
CA LEU A 121 17.76 5.47 -2.21
C LEU A 121 17.79 4.27 -3.18
N GLN A 122 16.64 3.77 -3.58
CA GLN A 122 16.50 2.68 -4.54
C GLN A 122 16.51 3.14 -6.01
N SER A 123 16.75 4.43 -6.27
CA SER A 123 16.68 5.03 -7.61
C SER A 123 15.32 4.83 -8.32
N VAL A 124 14.24 4.76 -7.54
CA VAL A 124 12.87 4.64 -8.01
C VAL A 124 12.18 6.01 -7.93
N LYS A 125 11.58 6.45 -9.03
CA LYS A 125 10.84 7.71 -9.06
C LYS A 125 9.51 7.58 -8.33
N SER A 126 9.28 8.39 -7.30
CA SER A 126 7.98 8.51 -6.64
C SER A 126 6.96 9.15 -7.57
N ILE A 127 5.77 8.55 -7.65
CA ILE A 127 4.64 9.09 -8.44
C ILE A 127 4.00 10.26 -7.69
N VAL A 128 3.88 10.15 -6.35
CA VAL A 128 3.34 11.23 -5.52
C VAL A 128 4.43 12.28 -5.27
N PRO A 129 4.22 13.56 -5.67
CA PRO A 129 5.20 14.61 -5.49
C PRO A 129 5.17 15.14 -4.05
N MET A 130 5.73 14.39 -3.10
CA MET A 130 5.62 14.65 -1.66
C MET A 130 6.12 16.06 -1.26
N ILE A 131 7.19 16.56 -1.88
CA ILE A 131 7.70 17.90 -1.59
C ILE A 131 6.67 18.97 -1.93
N HIS A 132 6.08 18.92 -3.12
CA HIS A 132 5.05 19.89 -3.53
C HIS A 132 3.77 19.74 -2.71
N LEU A 133 3.39 18.51 -2.38
CA LEU A 133 2.23 18.25 -1.52
C LEU A 133 2.45 18.85 -0.12
N SER A 134 3.62 18.67 0.48
CA SER A 134 3.96 19.21 1.80
C SER A 134 3.89 20.75 1.81
N TRP A 135 4.45 21.40 0.79
CA TRP A 135 4.34 22.85 0.65
C TRP A 135 2.90 23.34 0.47
N ASN A 136 2.08 22.62 -0.29
CA ASN A 136 0.67 22.96 -0.44
C ASN A 136 -0.10 22.80 0.87
N MET A 137 0.17 21.73 1.62
CA MET A 137 -0.43 21.52 2.94
C MET A 137 -0.05 22.64 3.91
N ALA A 138 1.23 23.00 3.97
CA ALA A 138 1.71 24.08 4.84
C ALA A 138 1.10 25.45 4.53
N ARG A 139 0.82 25.74 3.26
CA ARG A 139 0.34 27.06 2.81
C ARG A 139 -1.16 27.18 2.73
N ASN A 140 -1.85 26.14 2.32
CA ASN A 140 -3.23 26.24 1.83
C ASN A 140 -4.24 25.41 2.64
N ILE A 141 -3.80 24.55 3.55
CA ILE A 141 -4.68 23.65 4.28
C ILE A 141 -4.62 23.94 5.77
N LYS A 142 -5.79 24.07 6.38
CA LYS A 142 -5.90 24.11 7.84
C LYS A 142 -5.80 22.68 8.38
N VAL A 143 -4.63 22.32 8.88
CA VAL A 143 -4.39 21.00 9.47
C VAL A 143 -4.89 20.99 10.91
N SER A 144 -5.83 20.11 11.22
CA SER A 144 -6.39 19.96 12.58
C SER A 144 -5.63 18.95 13.44
N ASP A 145 -4.92 18.01 12.81
CA ASP A 145 -4.05 17.08 13.51
C ASP A 145 -2.77 17.81 13.97
N HIS A 146 -2.61 17.98 15.28
CA HIS A 146 -1.47 18.70 15.85
C HIS A 146 -0.13 18.03 15.52
N ARG A 147 -0.07 16.70 15.51
CA ARG A 147 1.17 15.97 15.19
C ARG A 147 1.54 16.16 13.72
N LEU A 148 0.56 16.10 12.83
CA LEU A 148 0.78 16.36 11.42
C LEU A 148 1.23 17.81 11.18
N PHE A 149 0.62 18.77 11.87
CA PHE A 149 1.02 20.18 11.78
C PHE A 149 2.50 20.38 12.13
N GLU A 150 2.96 19.79 13.25
CA GLU A 150 4.37 19.89 13.65
C GLU A 150 5.34 19.20 12.69
N MET A 151 4.89 18.18 11.96
CA MET A 151 5.72 17.49 10.96
C MET A 151 5.85 18.25 9.65
N ILE A 152 4.86 19.08 9.31
CA ILE A 152 4.84 19.86 8.04
C ILE A 152 5.59 21.20 8.20
N LYS A 153 5.70 21.72 9.44
CA LYS A 153 6.31 22.99 9.82
C LYS A 153 7.84 22.97 9.66
#